data_0e2bfad6d1b72c9ad2ee0dc2965280dd
#
_entry.id   0e2bfad6d1b72c9ad2ee0dc2965280dd
#
_cell.length_a   1.000
_cell.length_b   1.000
_cell.length_c   1.000
_cell.angle_alpha   90.00
_cell.angle_beta   90.00
_cell.angle_gamma   90.00
#
_symmetry.space_group_name_H-M   'P 1'
#
loop_
_entity.id
_entity.type
_entity.pdbx_description
1 polymer ?
#
loop_
_entity_poly.entity_id
_entity_poly.type
_entity_poly.pdbx_seq_one_letter_code
_entity_poly.pdbx_strand_id
1 'polypeptide(L)'
;MLSLVLSSIATLSESPEMARKMKVLLPDLMEVLQQGSEDNKMKALTVFRNVTGELTREEASPMAVELVDKLLPLFDNELLSELRELSISLFTELLKKVAGKCKRQMRNQVRRGLLPLCFHMSDNTQSVAEASSQALLAAAELLKWQQLQHLVQTEQTWRIGECLLLQDRARAEDYLDQSLGYLDNAQATLRMEAIRFIGLAARGQSQQKLSEMISALQPLENDCKPSVQGLATQTSFILSCLRVKAKPGSTKRPWRR
;
A
#
# COMPACT_ATOMS: atom_id res chain seq x y z
N MET A 1 -24.76 12.46 -15.72
CA MET A 1 -24.53 13.91 -15.45
C MET A 1 -23.25 14.15 -14.64
N LEU A 2 -23.05 13.51 -13.51
CA LEU A 2 -21.85 13.71 -12.66
C LEU A 2 -20.53 13.53 -13.43
N SER A 3 -20.40 12.49 -14.27
CA SER A 3 -19.18 12.23 -15.06
C SER A 3 -18.84 13.38 -16.02
N LEU A 4 -19.84 14.02 -16.66
CA LEU A 4 -19.61 15.20 -17.52
C LEU A 4 -19.13 16.42 -16.72
N VAL A 5 -19.74 16.65 -15.57
CA VAL A 5 -19.33 17.75 -14.68
C VAL A 5 -17.89 17.53 -14.21
N LEU A 6 -17.53 16.31 -13.77
CA LEU A 6 -16.18 15.99 -13.37
C LEU A 6 -15.18 16.10 -14.52
N SER A 7 -15.56 15.72 -15.76
CA SER A 7 -14.71 15.94 -16.94
C SER A 7 -14.42 17.42 -17.17
N SER A 8 -15.45 18.27 -17.09
CA SER A 8 -15.28 19.71 -17.26
C SER A 8 -14.40 20.31 -16.15
N ILE A 9 -14.60 19.88 -14.90
CA ILE A 9 -13.79 20.31 -13.76
C ILE A 9 -12.34 19.84 -13.95
N ALA A 10 -12.10 18.61 -14.39
CA ALA A 10 -10.76 18.09 -14.65
C ALA A 10 -10.02 18.92 -15.70
N THR A 11 -10.66 19.19 -16.84
CA THR A 11 -10.09 20.05 -17.91
C THR A 11 -9.82 21.47 -17.40
N LEU A 12 -10.76 22.09 -16.69
CA LEU A 12 -10.56 23.43 -16.14
C LEU A 12 -9.42 23.49 -15.11
N SER A 13 -9.22 22.39 -14.35
CA SER A 13 -8.16 22.32 -13.34
C SER A 13 -6.75 22.27 -13.93
N GLU A 14 -6.59 22.07 -15.24
CA GLU A 14 -5.30 22.13 -15.92
C GLU A 14 -4.71 23.56 -15.92
N SER A 15 -5.58 24.57 -15.82
CA SER A 15 -5.13 25.95 -15.64
C SER A 15 -4.78 26.22 -14.18
N PRO A 16 -3.54 26.73 -13.87
CA PRO A 16 -3.10 27.01 -12.50
C PRO A 16 -4.04 27.95 -11.74
N GLU A 17 -4.58 28.97 -12.41
CA GLU A 17 -5.52 29.93 -11.82
C GLU A 17 -6.83 29.26 -11.42
N MET A 18 -7.37 28.39 -12.30
CA MET A 18 -8.61 27.68 -12.04
C MET A 18 -8.41 26.59 -10.99
N ALA A 19 -7.27 25.88 -11.03
CA ALA A 19 -6.93 24.86 -10.02
C ALA A 19 -6.99 25.45 -8.61
N ARG A 20 -6.40 26.61 -8.39
CA ARG A 20 -6.48 27.31 -7.08
C ARG A 20 -7.90 27.65 -6.64
N LYS A 21 -8.77 28.07 -7.56
CA LYS A 21 -10.17 28.38 -7.28
C LYS A 21 -10.97 27.13 -6.93
N MET A 22 -10.59 25.97 -7.48
CA MET A 22 -11.27 24.69 -7.25
C MET A 22 -10.98 24.06 -5.87
N LYS A 23 -10.12 24.67 -5.05
CA LYS A 23 -9.89 24.21 -3.67
C LYS A 23 -11.20 24.04 -2.87
N VAL A 24 -12.20 24.80 -3.15
CA VAL A 24 -13.51 24.72 -2.47
C VAL A 24 -14.28 23.42 -2.79
N LEU A 25 -13.98 22.77 -3.91
CA LEU A 25 -14.62 21.52 -4.35
C LEU A 25 -13.96 20.25 -3.77
N LEU A 26 -12.80 20.39 -3.12
CA LEU A 26 -12.04 19.23 -2.63
C LEU A 26 -12.82 18.37 -1.63
N PRO A 27 -13.62 18.92 -0.70
CA PRO A 27 -14.45 18.10 0.19
C PRO A 27 -15.44 17.21 -0.58
N ASP A 28 -16.13 17.74 -1.59
CA ASP A 28 -17.09 16.99 -2.41
C ASP A 28 -16.37 15.91 -3.25
N LEU A 29 -15.19 16.24 -3.77
CA LEU A 29 -14.35 15.28 -4.50
C LEU A 29 -13.82 14.15 -3.60
N MET A 30 -13.62 14.37 -2.30
CA MET A 30 -13.32 13.30 -1.34
C MET A 30 -14.43 12.24 -1.28
N GLU A 31 -15.68 12.67 -1.37
CA GLU A 31 -16.82 11.75 -1.41
C GLU A 31 -16.86 10.94 -2.71
N VAL A 32 -16.51 11.57 -3.84
CA VAL A 32 -16.38 10.88 -5.13
C VAL A 32 -15.32 9.78 -5.08
N LEU A 33 -14.19 9.98 -4.38
CA LEU A 33 -13.18 8.93 -4.23
C LEU A 33 -13.70 7.72 -3.46
N GLN A 34 -14.68 7.89 -2.57
CA GLN A 34 -15.24 6.79 -1.79
C GLN A 34 -16.35 6.05 -2.52
N GLN A 35 -17.27 6.78 -3.15
CA GLN A 35 -18.54 6.23 -3.64
C GLN A 35 -18.70 6.30 -5.17
N GLY A 36 -17.78 6.99 -5.85
CA GLY A 36 -17.84 7.19 -7.29
C GLY A 36 -17.51 5.92 -8.08
N SER A 37 -17.96 5.88 -9.35
CA SER A 37 -17.46 4.91 -10.32
C SER A 37 -15.96 5.12 -10.57
N GLU A 38 -15.27 4.10 -11.12
CA GLU A 38 -13.84 4.17 -11.41
C GLU A 38 -13.47 5.36 -12.31
N ASP A 39 -14.28 5.64 -13.34
CA ASP A 39 -14.14 6.81 -14.22
C ASP A 39 -14.25 8.14 -13.43
N ASN A 40 -15.21 8.24 -12.50
CA ASN A 40 -15.38 9.42 -11.67
C ASN A 40 -14.19 9.58 -10.68
N LYS A 41 -13.70 8.49 -10.11
CA LYS A 41 -12.51 8.50 -9.24
C LYS A 41 -11.27 8.99 -9.99
N MET A 42 -11.06 8.50 -11.23
CA MET A 42 -9.95 8.96 -12.08
C MET A 42 -9.99 10.47 -12.32
N LYS A 43 -11.16 11.01 -12.66
CA LYS A 43 -11.35 12.46 -12.86
C LYS A 43 -11.11 13.24 -11.57
N ALA A 44 -11.65 12.75 -10.45
CA ALA A 44 -11.43 13.38 -9.15
C ALA A 44 -9.93 13.40 -8.76
N LEU A 45 -9.20 12.30 -8.97
CA LEU A 45 -7.76 12.23 -8.72
C LEU A 45 -6.99 13.21 -9.60
N THR A 46 -7.38 13.39 -10.87
CA THR A 46 -6.77 14.37 -11.78
C THR A 46 -6.93 15.78 -11.23
N VAL A 47 -8.15 16.12 -10.75
CA VAL A 47 -8.40 17.44 -10.12
C VAL A 47 -7.57 17.60 -8.85
N PHE A 48 -7.53 16.58 -7.98
CA PHE A 48 -6.70 16.63 -6.77
C PHE A 48 -5.23 16.87 -7.09
N ARG A 49 -4.67 16.17 -8.09
CA ARG A 49 -3.28 16.37 -8.51
C ARG A 49 -3.04 17.81 -8.98
N ASN A 50 -3.89 18.33 -9.86
CA ASN A 50 -3.73 19.68 -10.39
C ASN A 50 -3.86 20.73 -9.28
N VAL A 51 -4.90 20.63 -8.43
CA VAL A 51 -5.11 21.56 -7.32
C VAL A 51 -3.96 21.49 -6.30
N THR A 52 -3.58 20.28 -5.88
CA THR A 52 -2.47 20.14 -4.90
C THR A 52 -1.14 20.59 -5.48
N GLY A 53 -0.95 20.51 -6.80
CA GLY A 53 0.20 21.06 -7.51
C GLY A 53 0.40 22.55 -7.21
N GLU A 54 -0.68 23.29 -7.22
CA GLU A 54 -0.70 24.75 -7.08
C GLU A 54 -0.76 25.26 -5.62
N LEU A 55 -1.04 24.38 -4.64
CA LEU A 55 -1.10 24.77 -3.24
C LEU A 55 0.30 24.84 -2.61
N THR A 56 0.47 25.80 -1.69
CA THR A 56 1.63 25.83 -0.79
C THR A 56 1.64 24.63 0.16
N ARG A 57 2.78 24.36 0.79
CA ARG A 57 2.88 23.25 1.76
C ARG A 57 1.94 23.42 2.95
N GLU A 58 1.78 24.64 3.43
CA GLU A 58 0.91 24.98 4.55
C GLU A 58 -0.55 24.76 4.21
N GLU A 59 -0.98 25.11 3.00
CA GLU A 59 -2.35 24.93 2.52
C GLU A 59 -2.68 23.48 2.23
N ALA A 60 -1.75 22.73 1.64
CA ALA A 60 -1.95 21.32 1.27
C ALA A 60 -1.92 20.37 2.49
N SER A 61 -1.15 20.71 3.55
CA SER A 61 -0.87 19.77 4.65
C SER A 61 -2.10 19.25 5.39
N PRO A 62 -3.11 20.05 5.79
CA PRO A 62 -4.28 19.55 6.49
C PRO A 62 -5.09 18.57 5.63
N MET A 63 -5.33 18.93 4.38
CA MET A 63 -6.07 18.12 3.42
C MET A 63 -5.30 16.84 3.05
N ALA A 64 -3.97 16.92 2.94
CA ALA A 64 -3.14 15.78 2.55
C ALA A 64 -3.31 14.58 3.48
N VAL A 65 -3.49 14.81 4.79
CA VAL A 65 -3.69 13.74 5.78
C VAL A 65 -5.01 13.02 5.54
N GLU A 66 -6.07 13.77 5.26
CA GLU A 66 -7.40 13.20 4.98
C GLU A 66 -7.42 12.50 3.62
N LEU A 67 -6.86 13.14 2.59
CA LEU A 67 -6.79 12.59 1.24
C LEU A 67 -6.02 11.28 1.20
N VAL A 68 -4.90 11.16 1.91
CA VAL A 68 -4.12 9.92 1.98
C VAL A 68 -4.95 8.75 2.49
N ASP A 69 -5.83 8.97 3.47
CA ASP A 69 -6.73 7.91 3.97
C ASP A 69 -7.69 7.40 2.88
N LYS A 70 -8.11 8.27 1.95
CA LYS A 70 -8.96 7.91 0.81
C LYS A 70 -8.19 7.29 -0.37
N LEU A 71 -6.88 7.59 -0.48
CA LEU A 71 -6.03 7.03 -1.54
C LEU A 71 -5.62 5.58 -1.27
N LEU A 72 -5.37 5.22 0.00
CA LEU A 72 -4.87 3.88 0.35
C LEU A 72 -5.71 2.73 -0.23
N PRO A 73 -7.05 2.74 -0.18
CA PRO A 73 -7.85 1.67 -0.79
C PRO A 73 -7.76 1.60 -2.32
N LEU A 74 -7.35 2.70 -2.98
CA LEU A 74 -7.25 2.77 -4.45
C LEU A 74 -5.96 2.13 -4.98
N PHE A 75 -4.96 1.88 -4.12
CA PHE A 75 -3.74 1.19 -4.51
C PHE A 75 -4.01 -0.23 -4.99
N ASP A 76 -5.05 -0.86 -4.45
CA ASP A 76 -5.44 -2.24 -4.74
C ASP A 76 -6.60 -2.33 -5.75
N ASN A 77 -6.86 -1.28 -6.54
CA ASN A 77 -7.92 -1.34 -7.53
C ASN A 77 -7.61 -2.41 -8.58
N GLU A 78 -8.45 -3.44 -8.64
CA GLU A 78 -8.24 -4.58 -9.52
C GLU A 78 -8.53 -4.28 -11.00
N LEU A 79 -9.42 -3.33 -11.27
CA LEU A 79 -9.95 -3.08 -12.60
C LEU A 79 -9.04 -2.17 -13.44
N LEU A 80 -8.50 -1.10 -12.84
CA LEU A 80 -7.78 -0.06 -13.57
C LEU A 80 -6.38 0.17 -13.02
N SER A 81 -5.37 -0.18 -13.80
CA SER A 81 -3.96 0.10 -13.49
C SER A 81 -3.68 1.60 -13.40
N GLU A 82 -4.33 2.39 -14.25
CA GLU A 82 -4.21 3.85 -14.27
C GLU A 82 -4.69 4.47 -12.95
N LEU A 83 -5.74 3.89 -12.34
CA LEU A 83 -6.24 4.35 -11.05
C LEU A 83 -5.25 4.03 -9.93
N ARG A 84 -4.64 2.83 -9.95
CA ARG A 84 -3.56 2.48 -9.03
C ARG A 84 -2.39 3.45 -9.16
N GLU A 85 -1.88 3.63 -10.38
CA GLU A 85 -0.75 4.50 -10.67
C GLU A 85 -1.00 5.94 -10.20
N LEU A 86 -2.14 6.52 -10.59
CA LEU A 86 -2.46 7.90 -10.26
C LEU A 86 -2.65 8.13 -8.77
N SER A 87 -3.29 7.18 -8.07
CA SER A 87 -3.46 7.26 -6.62
C SER A 87 -2.13 7.16 -5.86
N ILE A 88 -1.23 6.27 -6.28
CA ILE A 88 0.11 6.10 -5.70
C ILE A 88 1.00 7.32 -6.02
N SER A 89 0.93 7.85 -7.23
CA SER A 89 1.67 9.05 -7.62
C SER A 89 1.22 10.27 -6.82
N LEU A 90 -0.09 10.48 -6.68
CA LEU A 90 -0.64 11.55 -5.86
C LEU A 90 -0.25 11.40 -4.38
N PHE A 91 -0.29 10.18 -3.85
CA PHE A 91 0.21 9.89 -2.50
C PHE A 91 1.67 10.35 -2.34
N THR A 92 2.54 10.02 -3.30
CA THR A 92 3.94 10.45 -3.28
C THR A 92 4.11 11.96 -3.25
N GLU A 93 3.34 12.68 -4.05
CA GLU A 93 3.35 14.15 -4.08
C GLU A 93 2.91 14.76 -2.73
N LEU A 94 1.86 14.20 -2.13
CA LEU A 94 1.38 14.64 -0.83
C LEU A 94 2.41 14.43 0.28
N LEU A 95 3.14 13.31 0.27
CA LEU A 95 4.22 13.05 1.24
C LEU A 95 5.31 14.13 1.16
N LYS A 96 5.67 14.56 -0.05
CA LYS A 96 6.69 15.60 -0.26
C LYS A 96 6.21 17.00 0.17
N LYS A 97 4.90 17.25 0.14
CA LYS A 97 4.30 18.55 0.50
C LYS A 97 3.93 18.69 1.97
N VAL A 98 3.74 17.58 2.70
CA VAL A 98 3.31 17.67 4.11
C VAL A 98 4.33 18.39 4.99
N ALA A 99 3.84 19.32 5.83
CA ALA A 99 4.66 20.15 6.70
C ALA A 99 4.15 20.21 8.15
N GLY A 100 4.95 20.75 9.04
CA GLY A 100 4.58 21.12 10.41
C GLY A 100 3.99 19.95 11.23
N LYS A 101 2.90 20.24 11.93
CA LYS A 101 2.20 19.31 12.82
C LYS A 101 1.58 18.11 12.08
N CYS A 102 1.21 18.28 10.81
CA CYS A 102 0.60 17.25 9.99
C CYS A 102 1.55 16.06 9.70
N LYS A 103 2.88 16.26 9.77
CA LYS A 103 3.87 15.18 9.58
C LYS A 103 3.67 14.00 10.53
N ARG A 104 3.25 14.27 11.78
CA ARG A 104 3.04 13.19 12.77
C ARG A 104 1.83 12.32 12.39
N GLN A 105 0.72 12.96 12.01
CA GLN A 105 -0.49 12.26 11.55
C GLN A 105 -0.21 11.50 10.26
N MET A 106 0.45 12.15 9.29
CA MET A 106 0.85 11.55 8.03
C MET A 106 1.69 10.28 8.22
N ARG A 107 2.65 10.27 9.16
CA ARG A 107 3.44 9.06 9.45
C ARG A 107 2.60 7.84 9.83
N ASN A 108 1.48 8.04 10.53
CA ASN A 108 0.58 6.93 10.88
C ASN A 108 -0.17 6.40 9.66
N GLN A 109 -0.62 7.28 8.76
CA GLN A 109 -1.27 6.88 7.50
C GLN A 109 -0.28 6.17 6.57
N VAL A 110 0.92 6.72 6.42
CA VAL A 110 1.98 6.15 5.58
C VAL A 110 2.30 4.71 5.96
N ARG A 111 2.39 4.40 7.25
CA ARG A 111 2.66 3.02 7.71
C ARG A 111 1.61 2.01 7.27
N ARG A 112 0.37 2.43 7.05
CA ARG A 112 -0.70 1.56 6.53
C ARG A 112 -0.50 1.22 5.04
N GLY A 113 0.14 2.13 4.30
CA GLY A 113 0.42 1.95 2.87
C GLY A 113 1.73 1.23 2.55
N LEU A 114 2.63 1.01 3.53
CA LEU A 114 3.96 0.45 3.25
C LEU A 114 3.92 -0.95 2.64
N LEU A 115 3.08 -1.83 3.20
CA LEU A 115 2.97 -3.20 2.67
C LEU A 115 2.32 -3.26 1.29
N PRO A 116 1.16 -2.60 1.04
CA PRO A 116 0.61 -2.47 -0.30
C PRO A 116 1.63 -1.95 -1.32
N LEU A 117 2.33 -0.86 -1.02
CA LEU A 117 3.36 -0.32 -1.91
C LEU A 117 4.51 -1.31 -2.15
N CYS A 118 4.93 -2.05 -1.12
CA CYS A 118 5.96 -3.09 -1.27
C CYS A 118 5.51 -4.17 -2.25
N PHE A 119 4.26 -4.63 -2.16
CA PHE A 119 3.72 -5.65 -3.06
C PHE A 119 3.56 -5.11 -4.48
N HIS A 120 3.05 -3.90 -4.66
CA HIS A 120 2.91 -3.26 -5.96
C HIS A 120 4.22 -2.89 -6.66
N MET A 121 5.40 -3.00 -6.01
CA MET A 121 6.67 -3.02 -6.74
C MET A 121 6.77 -4.22 -7.70
N SER A 122 5.96 -5.25 -7.50
CA SER A 122 5.81 -6.44 -8.36
C SER A 122 4.52 -6.43 -9.18
N ASP A 123 3.87 -5.26 -9.34
CA ASP A 123 2.65 -5.13 -10.18
C ASP A 123 2.95 -5.50 -11.63
N ASN A 124 1.98 -6.13 -12.29
CA ASN A 124 2.10 -6.49 -13.70
C ASN A 124 2.24 -5.26 -14.62
N THR A 125 1.79 -4.09 -14.16
CA THR A 125 1.91 -2.82 -14.88
C THR A 125 3.16 -2.08 -14.43
N GLN A 126 4.11 -1.90 -15.32
CA GLN A 126 5.42 -1.30 -15.02
C GLN A 126 5.30 0.09 -14.38
N SER A 127 4.40 0.94 -14.88
CA SER A 127 4.22 2.29 -14.34
C SER A 127 3.71 2.29 -12.89
N VAL A 128 2.88 1.30 -12.50
CA VAL A 128 2.44 1.10 -11.12
C VAL A 128 3.61 0.64 -10.24
N ALA A 129 4.46 -0.27 -10.73
CA ALA A 129 5.63 -0.74 -10.00
C ALA A 129 6.63 0.40 -9.73
N GLU A 130 6.88 1.24 -10.74
CA GLU A 130 7.74 2.43 -10.62
C GLU A 130 7.16 3.47 -9.65
N ALA A 131 5.85 3.76 -9.76
CA ALA A 131 5.16 4.66 -8.84
C ALA A 131 5.24 4.16 -7.39
N SER A 132 5.08 2.84 -7.18
CA SER A 132 5.17 2.20 -5.86
C SER A 132 6.58 2.30 -5.26
N SER A 133 7.61 2.09 -6.07
CA SER A 133 9.00 2.28 -5.66
C SER A 133 9.27 3.73 -5.23
N GLN A 134 8.81 4.70 -6.01
CA GLN A 134 8.95 6.12 -5.67
C GLN A 134 8.18 6.50 -4.40
N ALA A 135 6.97 5.95 -4.23
CA ALA A 135 6.16 6.15 -3.03
C ALA A 135 6.84 5.59 -1.77
N LEU A 136 7.43 4.40 -1.86
CA LEU A 136 8.20 3.80 -0.76
C LEU A 136 9.43 4.63 -0.40
N LEU A 137 10.15 5.20 -1.37
CA LEU A 137 11.26 6.12 -1.13
C LEU A 137 10.79 7.36 -0.36
N ALA A 138 9.72 8.01 -0.82
CA ALA A 138 9.16 9.19 -0.16
C ALA A 138 8.65 8.85 1.27
N ALA A 139 8.05 7.67 1.45
CA ALA A 139 7.62 7.16 2.74
C ALA A 139 8.81 6.92 3.69
N ALA A 140 9.88 6.30 3.20
CA ALA A 140 11.11 6.05 3.96
C ALA A 140 11.77 7.34 4.42
N GLU A 141 11.81 8.37 3.57
CA GLU A 141 12.30 9.71 3.91
C GLU A 141 11.47 10.36 5.03
N LEU A 142 10.13 10.34 4.91
CA LEU A 142 9.22 10.91 5.91
C LEU A 142 9.33 10.19 7.26
N LEU A 143 9.48 8.85 7.23
CA LEU A 143 9.64 8.01 8.42
C LEU A 143 11.07 8.05 8.98
N LYS A 144 12.04 8.52 8.20
CA LYS A 144 13.49 8.47 8.48
C LYS A 144 14.02 7.04 8.60
N TRP A 145 13.53 6.12 7.77
CA TRP A 145 13.95 4.72 7.74
C TRP A 145 15.03 4.51 6.66
N GLN A 146 16.27 4.80 7.00
CA GLN A 146 17.41 4.74 6.07
C GLN A 146 17.60 3.34 5.47
N GLN A 147 17.36 2.29 6.26
CA GLN A 147 17.45 0.92 5.76
C GLN A 147 16.42 0.64 4.66
N LEU A 148 15.15 1.08 4.85
CA LEU A 148 14.11 0.94 3.83
C LEU A 148 14.49 1.70 2.57
N GLN A 149 14.97 2.94 2.70
CA GLN A 149 15.42 3.75 1.58
C GLN A 149 16.52 3.05 0.78
N HIS A 150 17.54 2.50 1.44
CA HIS A 150 18.62 1.76 0.80
C HIS A 150 18.10 0.50 0.07
N LEU A 151 17.21 -0.27 0.69
CA LEU A 151 16.67 -1.49 0.09
C LEU A 151 15.83 -1.22 -1.17
N VAL A 152 15.05 -0.13 -1.16
CA VAL A 152 14.27 0.28 -2.34
C VAL A 152 15.21 0.76 -3.45
N GLN A 153 16.22 1.59 -3.15
CA GLN A 153 17.19 2.10 -4.14
C GLN A 153 18.04 1.00 -4.78
N THR A 154 18.28 -0.09 -4.06
CA THR A 154 19.07 -1.23 -4.53
C THR A 154 18.20 -2.39 -5.05
N GLU A 155 16.89 -2.16 -5.18
CA GLU A 155 15.90 -3.14 -5.69
C GLU A 155 15.89 -4.48 -4.93
N GLN A 156 16.27 -4.47 -3.65
CA GLN A 156 16.27 -5.66 -2.79
C GLN A 156 14.86 -5.94 -2.22
N THR A 157 13.87 -6.13 -3.10
CA THR A 157 12.44 -6.23 -2.75
C THR A 157 12.16 -7.28 -1.69
N TRP A 158 12.80 -8.45 -1.79
CA TRP A 158 12.62 -9.55 -0.83
C TRP A 158 13.04 -9.21 0.61
N ARG A 159 13.94 -8.20 0.80
CA ARG A 159 14.36 -7.72 2.13
C ARG A 159 13.47 -6.60 2.67
N ILE A 160 12.66 -5.99 1.85
CA ILE A 160 11.78 -4.90 2.29
C ILE A 160 10.78 -5.43 3.32
N GLY A 161 10.13 -6.57 3.04
CA GLY A 161 9.21 -7.20 3.99
C GLY A 161 9.84 -7.48 5.36
N GLU A 162 11.08 -7.99 5.39
CA GLU A 162 11.81 -8.19 6.64
C GLU A 162 12.11 -6.85 7.35
N CYS A 163 12.48 -5.81 6.60
CA CYS A 163 12.69 -4.46 7.13
C CYS A 163 11.42 -3.90 7.78
N LEU A 164 10.25 -4.04 7.14
CA LEU A 164 8.97 -3.60 7.70
C LEU A 164 8.68 -4.29 9.04
N LEU A 165 8.83 -5.61 9.12
CA LEU A 165 8.62 -6.39 10.33
C LEU A 165 9.59 -6.02 11.46
N LEU A 166 10.81 -5.62 11.14
CA LEU A 166 11.82 -5.20 12.11
C LEU A 166 11.62 -3.76 12.62
N GLN A 167 11.29 -2.84 11.72
CA GLN A 167 11.17 -1.41 12.02
C GLN A 167 9.84 -1.06 12.69
N ASP A 168 8.75 -1.77 12.36
CA ASP A 168 7.41 -1.50 12.88
C ASP A 168 6.77 -2.74 13.50
N ARG A 169 7.44 -3.27 14.52
CA ARG A 169 7.01 -4.49 15.23
C ARG A 169 5.60 -4.40 15.80
N ALA A 170 5.16 -3.20 16.17
CA ALA A 170 3.83 -2.97 16.71
C ALA A 170 2.74 -3.24 15.67
N ARG A 171 3.07 -3.16 14.38
CA ARG A 171 2.15 -3.41 13.26
C ARG A 171 2.39 -4.74 12.54
N ALA A 172 3.20 -5.62 13.10
CA ALA A 172 3.50 -6.90 12.45
C ALA A 172 2.22 -7.74 12.22
N GLU A 173 1.25 -7.66 13.13
CA GLU A 173 -0.05 -8.31 12.97
C GLU A 173 -0.90 -7.62 11.89
N ASP A 174 -0.95 -6.28 11.87
CA ASP A 174 -1.64 -5.52 10.82
C ASP A 174 -1.08 -5.87 9.42
N TYR A 175 0.25 -5.96 9.29
CA TYR A 175 0.90 -6.36 8.03
C TYR A 175 0.58 -7.81 7.64
N LEU A 176 0.52 -8.72 8.61
CA LEU A 176 0.13 -10.09 8.34
C LEU A 176 -1.32 -10.16 7.84
N ASP A 177 -2.24 -9.47 8.50
CA ASP A 177 -3.66 -9.44 8.11
C ASP A 177 -3.85 -8.81 6.73
N GLN A 178 -3.12 -7.71 6.43
CA GLN A 178 -3.09 -7.15 5.07
C GLN A 178 -2.58 -8.18 4.05
N SER A 179 -1.48 -8.89 4.35
CA SER A 179 -0.91 -9.88 3.43
C SER A 179 -1.86 -11.04 3.15
N LEU A 180 -2.65 -11.46 4.13
CA LEU A 180 -3.68 -12.48 3.94
C LEU A 180 -4.75 -12.04 2.92
N GLY A 181 -5.13 -10.75 2.92
CA GLY A 181 -6.06 -10.19 1.92
C GLY A 181 -5.55 -10.23 0.48
N TYR A 182 -4.23 -10.25 0.26
CA TYR A 182 -3.66 -10.37 -1.09
C TYR A 182 -3.60 -11.79 -1.65
N LEU A 183 -3.92 -12.81 -0.85
CA LEU A 183 -3.90 -14.20 -1.34
C LEU A 183 -4.95 -14.46 -2.43
N ASP A 184 -6.03 -13.70 -2.46
CA ASP A 184 -7.08 -13.78 -3.47
C ASP A 184 -6.93 -12.75 -4.61
N ASN A 185 -5.81 -12.01 -4.64
CA ASN A 185 -5.60 -10.97 -5.65
C ASN A 185 -5.56 -11.56 -7.07
N ALA A 186 -6.13 -10.86 -8.05
CA ALA A 186 -6.16 -11.27 -9.45
C ALA A 186 -4.76 -11.44 -10.05
N GLN A 187 -3.78 -10.64 -9.61
CA GLN A 187 -2.40 -10.69 -10.09
C GLN A 187 -1.60 -11.78 -9.35
N ALA A 188 -1.08 -12.75 -10.09
CA ALA A 188 -0.25 -13.82 -9.54
C ALA A 188 1.03 -13.30 -8.86
N THR A 189 1.60 -12.22 -9.36
CA THR A 189 2.77 -11.56 -8.76
C THR A 189 2.49 -11.07 -7.36
N LEU A 190 1.34 -10.45 -7.13
CA LEU A 190 0.94 -9.95 -5.81
C LEU A 190 0.60 -11.09 -4.85
N ARG A 191 -0.06 -12.16 -5.34
CA ARG A 191 -0.26 -13.38 -4.52
C ARG A 191 1.08 -13.97 -4.07
N MET A 192 2.10 -14.01 -4.95
CA MET A 192 3.44 -14.50 -4.60
C MET A 192 4.13 -13.63 -3.55
N GLU A 193 4.02 -12.31 -3.64
CA GLU A 193 4.57 -11.41 -2.61
C GLU A 193 3.89 -11.62 -1.25
N ALA A 194 2.58 -11.81 -1.24
CA ALA A 194 1.82 -12.14 -0.03
C ALA A 194 2.31 -13.45 0.61
N ILE A 195 2.45 -14.52 -0.18
CA ILE A 195 2.95 -15.81 0.32
C ILE A 195 4.37 -15.67 0.90
N ARG A 196 5.27 -14.93 0.23
CA ARG A 196 6.63 -14.66 0.73
C ARG A 196 6.60 -13.92 2.05
N PHE A 197 5.78 -12.87 2.15
CA PHE A 197 5.65 -12.08 3.37
C PHE A 197 5.09 -12.89 4.53
N ILE A 198 4.07 -13.73 4.30
CA ILE A 198 3.50 -14.66 5.29
C ILE A 198 4.61 -15.60 5.81
N GLY A 199 5.43 -16.15 4.92
CA GLY A 199 6.57 -16.97 5.31
C GLY A 199 7.59 -16.24 6.19
N LEU A 200 7.86 -14.95 5.91
CA LEU A 200 8.73 -14.12 6.75
C LEU A 200 8.12 -13.84 8.12
N ALA A 201 6.82 -13.50 8.16
CA ALA A 201 6.10 -13.15 9.38
C ALA A 201 5.88 -14.34 10.33
N ALA A 202 6.02 -15.56 9.81
CA ALA A 202 5.77 -16.80 10.56
C ALA A 202 6.76 -17.08 11.71
N ARG A 203 7.94 -16.47 11.67
CA ARG A 203 8.99 -16.73 12.66
C ARG A 203 8.56 -16.27 14.06
N GLY A 204 8.44 -17.24 14.97
CA GLY A 204 8.08 -17.01 16.38
C GLY A 204 6.57 -16.80 16.63
N GLN A 205 5.74 -17.09 15.66
CA GLN A 205 4.28 -17.12 15.82
C GLN A 205 3.84 -18.31 16.69
N SER A 206 2.65 -18.18 17.31
CA SER A 206 2.03 -19.27 18.06
C SER A 206 1.61 -20.43 17.15
N GLN A 207 1.43 -21.63 17.71
CA GLN A 207 0.92 -22.79 16.96
C GLN A 207 -0.42 -22.51 16.30
N GLN A 208 -1.31 -21.78 16.98
CA GLN A 208 -2.62 -21.39 16.46
C GLN A 208 -2.46 -20.47 15.24
N LYS A 209 -1.65 -19.41 15.34
CA LYS A 209 -1.44 -18.46 14.23
C LYS A 209 -0.79 -19.14 13.02
N LEU A 210 0.18 -20.02 13.26
CA LEU A 210 0.78 -20.84 12.18
C LEU A 210 -0.27 -21.74 11.50
N SER A 211 -1.22 -22.31 12.26
CA SER A 211 -2.31 -23.09 11.67
C SER A 211 -3.26 -22.24 10.82
N GLU A 212 -3.59 -21.05 11.27
CA GLU A 212 -4.39 -20.08 10.51
C GLU A 212 -3.69 -19.70 9.19
N MET A 213 -2.38 -19.40 9.24
CA MET A 213 -1.58 -19.09 8.05
C MET A 213 -1.54 -20.28 7.06
N ILE A 214 -1.33 -21.50 7.55
CA ILE A 214 -1.35 -22.71 6.70
C ILE A 214 -2.73 -22.87 6.04
N SER A 215 -3.82 -22.72 6.80
CA SER A 215 -5.17 -22.83 6.25
C SER A 215 -5.46 -21.78 5.18
N ALA A 216 -4.93 -20.56 5.33
CA ALA A 216 -5.07 -19.49 4.35
C ALA A 216 -4.28 -19.76 3.05
N LEU A 217 -3.14 -20.48 3.12
CA LEU A 217 -2.35 -20.85 1.96
C LEU A 217 -2.89 -22.09 1.21
N GLN A 218 -3.67 -22.91 1.86
CA GLN A 218 -4.15 -24.18 1.30
C GLN A 218 -4.89 -24.08 -0.03
N PRO A 219 -5.78 -23.09 -0.28
CA PRO A 219 -6.40 -22.91 -1.58
C PRO A 219 -5.39 -22.67 -2.70
N LEU A 220 -4.29 -21.95 -2.40
CA LEU A 220 -3.26 -21.59 -3.38
C LEU A 220 -2.31 -22.77 -3.73
N GLU A 221 -2.35 -23.87 -3.00
CA GLU A 221 -1.67 -25.10 -3.39
C GLU A 221 -2.27 -25.74 -4.67
N ASN A 222 -3.44 -25.25 -5.09
CA ASN A 222 -4.10 -25.59 -6.35
C ASN A 222 -4.30 -24.35 -7.26
N ASP A 223 -3.49 -23.31 -7.10
CA ASP A 223 -3.57 -22.11 -7.94
C ASP A 223 -3.34 -22.43 -9.42
N CYS A 224 -4.04 -21.73 -10.29
CA CYS A 224 -3.91 -21.88 -11.74
C CYS A 224 -2.52 -21.53 -12.27
N LYS A 225 -1.70 -20.79 -11.50
CA LYS A 225 -0.32 -20.42 -11.84
C LYS A 225 0.67 -21.34 -11.11
N PRO A 226 1.46 -22.15 -11.82
CA PRO A 226 2.40 -23.11 -11.19
C PRO A 226 3.40 -22.45 -10.24
N SER A 227 3.80 -21.20 -10.50
CA SER A 227 4.70 -20.43 -9.62
C SER A 227 4.07 -20.11 -8.28
N VAL A 228 2.78 -19.75 -8.25
CA VAL A 228 2.02 -19.49 -7.01
C VAL A 228 1.81 -20.81 -6.27
N GLN A 229 1.36 -21.85 -6.98
CA GLN A 229 1.15 -23.19 -6.43
C GLN A 229 2.41 -23.73 -5.73
N GLY A 230 3.55 -23.70 -6.42
CA GLY A 230 4.82 -24.19 -5.87
C GLY A 230 5.26 -23.42 -4.64
N LEU A 231 5.12 -22.07 -4.67
CA LEU A 231 5.50 -21.22 -3.55
C LEU A 231 4.56 -21.42 -2.34
N ALA A 232 3.25 -21.57 -2.56
CA ALA A 232 2.28 -21.85 -1.50
C ALA A 232 2.57 -23.20 -0.83
N THR A 233 2.77 -24.26 -1.60
CA THR A 233 3.12 -25.59 -1.09
C THR A 233 4.42 -25.55 -0.27
N GLN A 234 5.46 -24.91 -0.79
CA GLN A 234 6.74 -24.80 -0.09
C GLN A 234 6.58 -24.02 1.23
N THR A 235 5.85 -22.91 1.20
CA THR A 235 5.63 -22.08 2.40
C THR A 235 4.79 -22.82 3.43
N SER A 236 3.69 -23.47 3.04
CA SER A 236 2.87 -24.30 3.92
C SER A 236 3.70 -25.42 4.61
N PHE A 237 4.61 -26.04 3.86
CA PHE A 237 5.53 -27.04 4.44
C PHE A 237 6.45 -26.43 5.50
N ILE A 238 7.06 -25.27 5.22
CA ILE A 238 7.92 -24.55 6.17
C ILE A 238 7.13 -24.18 7.44
N LEU A 239 5.91 -23.64 7.29
CA LEU A 239 5.04 -23.28 8.41
C LEU A 239 4.68 -24.50 9.26
N SER A 240 4.41 -25.64 8.62
CA SER A 240 4.12 -26.90 9.30
C SER A 240 5.31 -27.38 10.16
N CYS A 241 6.52 -27.26 9.65
CA CYS A 241 7.75 -27.56 10.41
C CYS A 241 7.93 -26.62 11.61
N LEU A 242 7.63 -25.31 11.43
CA LEU A 242 7.69 -24.34 12.52
C LEU A 242 6.63 -24.60 13.58
N ARG A 243 5.41 -24.99 13.17
CA ARG A 243 4.31 -25.33 14.07
C ARG A 243 4.66 -26.50 14.99
N VAL A 244 5.32 -27.53 14.48
CA VAL A 244 5.78 -28.68 15.27
C VAL A 244 6.82 -28.25 16.32
N LYS A 245 7.67 -27.28 16.00
CA LYS A 245 8.71 -26.77 16.91
C LYS A 245 8.19 -25.76 17.94
N ALA A 246 7.02 -25.15 17.72
CA ALA A 246 6.44 -24.19 18.64
C ALA A 246 5.90 -24.89 19.88
N LYS A 247 6.45 -24.62 21.06
CA LYS A 247 5.97 -25.18 22.33
C LYS A 247 4.59 -24.60 22.67
N PRO A 248 3.62 -25.41 23.14
CA PRO A 248 2.35 -24.91 23.64
C PRO A 248 2.59 -23.88 24.78
N GLY A 249 2.02 -22.70 24.67
CA GLY A 249 2.09 -21.66 25.70
C GLY A 249 3.28 -20.71 25.66
N SER A 250 4.17 -20.80 24.66
CA SER A 250 5.27 -19.84 24.50
C SER A 250 4.79 -18.56 23.83
N THR A 251 4.30 -17.61 24.60
CA THR A 251 4.06 -16.19 24.18
C THR A 251 5.36 -15.39 24.12
N LYS A 252 6.49 -16.00 23.76
CA LYS A 252 7.72 -15.26 23.56
C LYS A 252 7.59 -14.41 22.30
N ARG A 253 7.49 -13.08 22.52
CA ARG A 253 7.52 -12.07 21.46
C ARG A 253 8.68 -12.38 20.51
N PRO A 254 8.45 -12.61 19.21
CA PRO A 254 9.44 -13.18 18.28
C PRO A 254 10.64 -12.29 17.96
N TRP A 255 10.62 -11.03 18.36
CA TRP A 255 11.53 -10.00 17.89
C TRP A 255 12.39 -9.37 18.98
N ARG A 256 12.84 -10.16 19.99
CA ARG A 256 13.88 -9.70 20.91
C ARG A 256 15.27 -10.02 20.34
N ARG A 257 15.85 -9.06 19.65
CA ARG A 257 17.28 -8.69 19.65
C ARG A 257 17.45 -7.31 19.06
#